data_ef7da6cad0ed1a685a19ca25bd2a9c07
#
_entry.id   ef7da6cad0ed1a685a19ca25bd2a9c07
#
_cell.length_a   1.000
_cell.length_b   1.000
_cell.length_c   1.000
_cell.angle_alpha   90.00
_cell.angle_beta   90.00
_cell.angle_gamma   90.00
#
_symmetry.space_group_name_H-M   'P 1'
#
loop_
_entity.id
_entity.type
_entity.pdbx_description
1 polymer ?
#
loop_
_entity_poly.entity_id
_entity_poly.type
_entity_poly.pdbx_seq_one_letter_code
_entity_poly.pdbx_strand_id
1 'polypeptide(L)'
;MINPFLTKPNYIRIFGHRGARGDIVENSIEGFKYTFDLGIRAIEFDVVITKDNIPVLFHDYRLNKDMVKDSSGNWLEETGPKIIDLTFDELSSYNIESLKPGSDYSKRFKKQNPAQGAKIPKLADLFQLVNEGKNKDVFLNLEIKSTPIQDNVTLDLSLIHI
;
A
#
# COMPACT_ATOMS: atom_id res chain seq x y z
N MET A 1 -14.38 1.91 -25.24
CA MET A 1 -13.39 2.44 -24.26
C MET A 1 -12.00 2.16 -24.79
N ILE A 2 -11.16 3.18 -24.86
CA ILE A 2 -9.73 2.97 -25.23
C ILE A 2 -9.04 2.42 -23.98
N ASN A 3 -8.37 1.27 -24.11
CA ASN A 3 -7.60 0.72 -22.99
C ASN A 3 -6.50 1.73 -22.61
N PRO A 4 -6.51 2.29 -21.39
CA PRO A 4 -5.56 3.32 -20.99
C PRO A 4 -4.12 2.80 -20.87
N PHE A 5 -3.93 1.48 -20.83
CA PHE A 5 -2.62 0.84 -20.80
C PHE A 5 -2.04 0.59 -22.22
N LEU A 6 -2.87 0.65 -23.26
CA LEU A 6 -2.42 0.62 -24.65
C LEU A 6 -2.01 2.03 -25.06
N THR A 7 -0.75 2.32 -24.88
CA THR A 7 -0.16 3.62 -25.22
C THR A 7 0.25 3.69 -26.69
N LYS A 8 0.50 4.92 -27.17
CA LYS A 8 1.06 5.14 -28.50
C LYS A 8 2.38 4.37 -28.65
N PRO A 9 2.72 3.86 -29.84
CA PRO A 9 4.04 3.31 -30.11
C PRO A 9 5.13 4.27 -29.60
N ASN A 10 6.17 3.75 -28.96
CA ASN A 10 7.28 4.49 -28.36
C ASN A 10 6.98 5.30 -27.09
N TYR A 11 5.87 5.02 -26.39
CA TYR A 11 5.59 5.61 -25.08
C TYR A 11 5.89 4.60 -23.96
N ILE A 12 6.76 4.96 -23.03
CA ILE A 12 7.05 4.18 -21.81
C ILE A 12 6.27 4.80 -20.65
N ARG A 13 5.43 4.01 -20.02
CA ARG A 13 4.75 4.42 -18.78
C ARG A 13 5.55 3.96 -17.58
N ILE A 14 5.88 4.90 -16.70
CA ILE A 14 6.53 4.62 -15.43
C ILE A 14 5.46 4.45 -14.36
N PHE A 15 5.50 3.35 -13.62
CA PHE A 15 4.64 3.11 -12.46
C PHE A 15 5.44 3.29 -11.17
N GLY A 16 4.87 4.03 -10.23
CA GLY A 16 5.33 4.01 -8.84
C GLY A 16 4.96 2.68 -8.20
N HIS A 17 5.92 1.76 -8.01
CA HIS A 17 5.70 0.44 -7.43
C HIS A 17 5.45 0.57 -5.92
N ARG A 18 4.24 0.22 -5.49
CA ARG A 18 3.72 0.46 -4.13
C ARG A 18 3.85 1.94 -3.73
N GLY A 19 3.60 2.83 -4.70
CA GLY A 19 3.90 4.25 -4.61
C GLY A 19 5.36 4.55 -4.88
N ALA A 20 6.10 5.00 -3.88
CA ALA A 20 7.52 5.38 -3.98
C ALA A 20 8.41 4.47 -3.13
N ARG A 21 8.24 3.16 -3.17
CA ARG A 21 8.89 2.16 -2.29
C ARG A 21 10.38 2.36 -2.08
N GLY A 22 11.09 2.85 -3.09
CA GLY A 22 12.53 3.09 -3.00
C GLY A 22 12.91 4.29 -2.14
N ASP A 23 12.02 5.27 -2.02
CA ASP A 23 12.28 6.59 -1.42
C ASP A 23 11.41 6.88 -0.19
N ILE A 24 10.20 6.34 -0.13
CA ILE A 24 9.23 6.50 0.97
C ILE A 24 8.62 5.13 1.27
N VAL A 25 8.08 4.95 2.48
CA VAL A 25 7.41 3.70 2.89
C VAL A 25 6.33 3.28 1.89
N GLU A 26 6.38 2.01 1.50
CA GLU A 26 5.47 1.43 0.51
C GLU A 26 4.01 1.43 0.95
N ASN A 27 3.09 1.45 -0.01
CA ASN A 27 1.63 1.41 0.20
C ASN A 27 1.13 2.46 1.21
N SER A 28 1.85 3.58 1.36
CA SER A 28 1.48 4.69 2.25
C SER A 28 0.93 5.89 1.47
N ILE A 29 0.07 6.65 2.09
CA ILE A 29 -0.46 7.90 1.51
C ILE A 29 0.67 8.88 1.20
N GLU A 30 1.68 8.94 2.06
CA GLU A 30 2.88 9.76 1.89
C GLU A 30 3.68 9.35 0.65
N GLY A 31 3.85 8.03 0.44
CA GLY A 31 4.52 7.47 -0.74
C GLY A 31 3.78 7.77 -2.04
N PHE A 32 2.44 7.72 -2.04
CA PHE A 32 1.63 8.09 -3.21
C PHE A 32 1.71 9.59 -3.50
N LYS A 33 1.60 10.46 -2.48
CA LYS A 33 1.77 11.91 -2.63
C LYS A 33 3.13 12.24 -3.24
N TYR A 34 4.19 11.65 -2.69
CA TYR A 34 5.54 11.82 -3.21
C TYR A 34 5.65 11.42 -4.70
N THR A 35 5.07 10.27 -5.06
CA THR A 35 5.02 9.80 -6.46
C THR A 35 4.33 10.81 -7.38
N PHE A 36 3.20 11.38 -6.94
CA PHE A 36 2.45 12.38 -7.71
C PHE A 36 3.20 13.71 -7.81
N ASP A 37 3.92 14.11 -6.77
CA ASP A 37 4.75 15.33 -6.76
C ASP A 37 5.94 15.23 -7.71
N LEU A 38 6.48 14.02 -7.92
CA LEU A 38 7.47 13.74 -8.95
C LEU A 38 6.89 13.80 -10.40
N GLY A 39 5.57 14.02 -10.55
CA GLY A 39 4.92 14.05 -11.85
C GLY A 39 4.56 12.67 -12.41
N ILE A 40 4.79 11.58 -11.68
CA ILE A 40 4.41 10.22 -12.07
C ILE A 40 2.89 10.09 -11.92
N ARG A 41 2.23 9.66 -13.01
CA ARG A 41 0.76 9.55 -13.10
C ARG A 41 0.27 8.11 -13.24
N ALA A 42 1.06 7.15 -12.78
CA ALA A 42 0.66 5.75 -12.67
C ALA A 42 1.26 5.16 -11.41
N ILE A 43 0.46 4.49 -10.61
CA ILE A 43 0.91 3.80 -9.41
C ILE A 43 0.41 2.35 -9.45
N GLU A 44 1.22 1.48 -8.89
CA GLU A 44 0.85 0.13 -8.53
C GLU A 44 0.78 0.05 -7.00
N PHE A 45 -0.14 -0.74 -6.47
CA PHE A 45 -0.34 -0.92 -5.04
C PHE A 45 -1.09 -2.21 -4.72
N ASP A 46 -0.88 -2.69 -3.49
CA ASP A 46 -1.40 -3.96 -3.01
C ASP A 46 -2.59 -3.76 -2.06
N VAL A 47 -3.61 -4.61 -2.19
CA VAL A 47 -4.79 -4.59 -1.33
C VAL A 47 -4.96 -5.92 -0.62
N VAL A 48 -5.16 -5.86 0.69
CA VAL A 48 -5.57 -6.97 1.57
C VAL A 48 -6.83 -6.57 2.33
N ILE A 49 -7.51 -7.56 2.93
CA ILE A 49 -8.80 -7.36 3.60
C ILE A 49 -8.66 -7.61 5.10
N THR A 50 -9.23 -6.72 5.91
CA THR A 50 -9.32 -6.87 7.37
C THR A 50 -10.46 -7.81 7.78
N LYS A 51 -10.51 -8.19 9.07
CA LYS A 51 -11.57 -9.03 9.66
C LYS A 51 -12.97 -8.45 9.49
N ASP A 52 -13.09 -7.14 9.53
CA ASP A 52 -14.34 -6.39 9.34
C ASP A 52 -14.58 -5.95 7.89
N ASN A 53 -13.92 -6.65 6.93
CA ASN A 53 -14.07 -6.46 5.49
C ASN A 53 -13.68 -5.06 4.96
N ILE A 54 -12.75 -4.39 5.61
CA ILE A 54 -12.21 -3.12 5.12
C ILE A 54 -11.00 -3.39 4.22
N PRO A 55 -11.01 -2.96 2.93
CA PRO A 55 -9.84 -3.03 2.08
C PRO A 55 -8.76 -2.05 2.56
N VAL A 56 -7.55 -2.54 2.78
CA VAL A 56 -6.39 -1.76 3.23
C VAL A 56 -5.20 -1.97 2.30
N LEU A 57 -4.28 -1.00 2.26
CA LEU A 57 -3.12 -1.02 1.39
C LEU A 57 -1.93 -1.63 2.13
N PHE A 58 -1.65 -2.88 1.83
CA PHE A 58 -0.51 -3.60 2.40
C PHE A 58 -0.14 -4.80 1.51
N HIS A 59 1.14 -5.14 1.43
CA HIS A 59 1.59 -6.22 0.53
C HIS A 59 1.45 -7.61 1.15
N ASP A 60 1.84 -7.76 2.41
CA ASP A 60 1.93 -9.06 3.07
C ASP A 60 0.60 -9.40 3.76
N TYR A 61 0.28 -10.70 3.85
CA TYR A 61 -0.91 -11.15 4.60
C TYR A 61 -0.77 -10.98 6.13
N ARG A 62 0.47 -10.78 6.60
CA ARG A 62 0.81 -10.58 8.01
C ARG A 62 1.58 -9.29 8.18
N LEU A 63 1.47 -8.68 9.34
CA LEU A 63 2.28 -7.53 9.71
C LEU A 63 3.77 -7.89 9.69
N ASN A 64 4.52 -7.19 8.87
CA ASN A 64 5.93 -7.47 8.63
C ASN A 64 6.80 -6.79 9.69
N LYS A 65 7.56 -7.56 10.45
CA LYS A 65 8.43 -7.08 11.53
C LYS A 65 9.50 -6.08 11.09
N ASP A 66 9.85 -6.08 9.80
CA ASP A 66 10.86 -5.18 9.26
C ASP A 66 10.31 -3.79 8.89
N MET A 67 8.98 -3.62 8.93
CA MET A 67 8.28 -2.39 8.52
C MET A 67 7.30 -1.87 9.57
N VAL A 68 6.84 -2.72 10.50
CA VAL A 68 5.72 -2.41 11.38
C VAL A 68 6.18 -2.24 12.81
N LYS A 69 5.70 -1.17 13.44
CA LYS A 69 5.81 -0.90 14.88
C LYS A 69 4.46 -1.07 15.54
N ASP A 70 4.48 -1.49 16.80
CA ASP A 70 3.30 -1.56 17.67
C ASP A 70 2.82 -0.14 18.10
N SER A 71 1.76 -0.09 18.89
CA SER A 71 1.19 1.14 19.44
C SER A 71 2.13 1.88 20.41
N SER A 72 3.12 1.19 20.97
CA SER A 72 4.17 1.76 21.83
C SER A 72 5.38 2.27 21.05
N GLY A 73 5.39 2.10 19.71
CA GLY A 73 6.48 2.52 18.83
C GLY A 73 7.65 1.52 18.75
N ASN A 74 7.49 0.32 19.31
CA ASN A 74 8.50 -0.72 19.23
C ASN A 74 8.34 -1.54 17.96
N TRP A 75 9.47 -1.93 17.35
CA TRP A 75 9.46 -2.88 16.24
C TRP A 75 8.90 -4.22 16.68
N LEU A 76 8.12 -4.86 15.84
CA LEU A 76 7.71 -6.23 16.08
C LEU A 76 8.97 -7.13 16.15
N GLU A 77 9.01 -8.03 17.12
CA GLU A 77 10.13 -8.97 17.29
C GLU A 77 10.09 -10.09 16.26
N GLU A 78 8.89 -10.54 15.94
CA GLU A 78 8.59 -11.57 14.95
C GLU A 78 7.51 -11.11 13.97
N THR A 79 7.21 -11.94 12.98
CA THR A 79 6.10 -11.69 12.05
C THR A 79 4.78 -11.58 12.83
N GLY A 80 4.11 -10.48 12.66
CA GLY A 80 2.89 -10.14 13.40
C GLY A 80 1.65 -10.95 12.99
N PRO A 81 0.46 -10.59 13.50
CA PRO A 81 -0.79 -11.24 13.17
C PRO A 81 -1.12 -11.13 11.68
N LYS A 82 -2.03 -11.98 11.20
CA LYS A 82 -2.61 -11.83 9.86
C LYS A 82 -3.54 -10.63 9.86
N ILE A 83 -3.55 -9.87 8.77
CA ILE A 83 -4.40 -8.69 8.62
C ILE A 83 -5.88 -9.08 8.63
N ILE A 84 -6.24 -10.23 8.05
CA ILE A 84 -7.61 -10.76 8.08
C ILE A 84 -8.13 -11.10 9.47
N ASP A 85 -7.25 -11.30 10.45
CA ASP A 85 -7.63 -11.60 11.85
C ASP A 85 -7.83 -10.31 12.68
N LEU A 86 -7.48 -9.13 12.13
CA LEU A 86 -7.60 -7.82 12.77
C LEU A 86 -8.73 -7.00 12.16
N THR A 87 -9.51 -6.33 13.00
CA THR A 87 -10.38 -5.24 12.56
C THR A 87 -9.53 -4.04 12.11
N PHE A 88 -10.10 -3.12 11.33
CA PHE A 88 -9.37 -1.92 10.95
C PHE A 88 -8.97 -1.05 12.16
N ASP A 89 -9.81 -1.00 13.19
CA ASP A 89 -9.49 -0.28 14.43
C ASP A 89 -8.26 -0.86 15.11
N GLU A 90 -8.19 -2.19 15.28
CA GLU A 90 -7.00 -2.86 15.81
C GLU A 90 -5.78 -2.63 14.92
N LEU A 91 -5.93 -2.71 13.58
CA LEU A 91 -4.86 -2.48 12.62
C LEU A 91 -4.33 -1.04 12.69
N SER A 92 -5.18 -0.07 12.93
CA SER A 92 -4.83 1.36 13.01
C SER A 92 -3.89 1.69 14.18
N SER A 93 -3.78 0.80 15.18
CA SER A 93 -2.83 0.95 16.29
C SER A 93 -1.36 0.77 15.85
N TYR A 94 -1.12 0.09 14.72
CA TYR A 94 0.22 -0.13 14.20
C TYR A 94 0.72 1.04 13.33
N ASN A 95 2.05 1.19 13.25
CA ASN A 95 2.73 2.24 12.49
C ASN A 95 3.64 1.63 11.43
N ILE A 96 3.73 2.30 10.25
CA ILE A 96 4.61 1.89 9.15
C ILE A 96 5.58 3.00 8.74
N GLU A 97 6.02 3.81 9.67
CA GLU A 97 6.75 5.07 9.43
C GLU A 97 8.10 4.90 8.74
N SER A 98 8.75 3.76 8.90
CA SER A 98 10.10 3.51 8.41
C SER A 98 10.41 2.02 8.36
N LEU A 99 11.56 1.67 7.81
CA LEU A 99 12.09 0.29 7.86
C LEU A 99 12.92 0.07 9.12
N LYS A 100 12.85 -1.14 9.68
CA LYS A 100 13.64 -1.55 10.85
C LYS A 100 15.13 -1.48 10.52
N PRO A 101 15.94 -0.67 11.23
CA PRO A 101 17.35 -0.56 10.97
C PRO A 101 18.07 -1.92 11.06
N GLY A 102 18.94 -2.20 10.09
CA GLY A 102 19.71 -3.45 10.04
C GLY A 102 18.95 -4.66 9.48
N SER A 103 17.64 -4.54 9.23
CA SER A 103 16.87 -5.58 8.53
C SER A 103 17.33 -5.76 7.09
N ASP A 104 17.03 -6.91 6.49
CA ASP A 104 17.35 -7.13 5.08
C ASP A 104 16.54 -6.20 4.17
N TYR A 105 15.35 -5.83 4.61
CA TYR A 105 14.52 -4.88 3.90
C TYR A 105 15.14 -3.47 3.89
N SER A 106 15.65 -2.99 5.03
CA SER A 106 16.34 -1.69 5.11
C SER A 106 17.65 -1.67 4.33
N LYS A 107 18.37 -2.79 4.26
CA LYS A 107 19.57 -2.92 3.43
C LYS A 107 19.26 -2.81 1.93
N ARG A 108 18.09 -3.29 1.50
CA ARG A 108 17.63 -3.21 0.12
C ARG A 108 17.21 -1.79 -0.27
N PHE A 109 16.58 -1.04 0.63
CA PHE A 109 16.04 0.30 0.40
C PHE A 109 16.75 1.37 1.24
N LYS A 110 18.08 1.44 1.09
CA LYS A 110 18.96 2.31 1.89
C LYS A 110 18.65 3.81 1.82
N LYS A 111 17.96 4.25 0.78
CA LYS A 111 17.63 5.66 0.54
C LYS A 111 16.21 6.03 1.00
N GLN A 112 15.46 5.05 1.50
CA GLN A 112 14.10 5.31 1.93
C GLN A 112 14.07 6.27 3.12
N ASN A 113 13.32 7.36 2.97
CA ASN A 113 13.10 8.34 4.01
C ASN A 113 11.93 7.91 4.90
N PRO A 114 11.97 8.15 6.20
CA PRO A 114 10.84 7.94 7.09
C PRO A 114 9.64 8.81 6.69
N ALA A 115 8.45 8.24 6.83
CA ALA A 115 7.18 8.95 6.69
C ALA A 115 6.54 9.05 8.08
N GLN A 116 6.86 10.11 8.82
CA GLN A 116 6.44 10.28 10.21
C GLN A 116 4.90 10.23 10.34
N GLY A 117 4.40 9.39 11.24
CA GLY A 117 2.97 9.23 11.49
C GLY A 117 2.25 8.35 10.47
N ALA A 118 2.96 7.76 9.50
CA ALA A 118 2.34 6.91 8.48
C ALA A 118 1.70 5.65 9.10
N LYS A 119 0.47 5.40 8.68
CA LYS A 119 -0.36 4.25 9.06
C LYS A 119 -0.64 3.40 7.84
N ILE A 120 -1.12 2.18 8.06
CA ILE A 120 -1.67 1.34 7.00
C ILE A 120 -2.99 1.98 6.54
N PRO A 121 -3.08 2.52 5.31
CA PRO A 121 -4.26 3.26 4.88
C PRO A 121 -5.36 2.33 4.37
N LYS A 122 -6.60 2.80 4.38
CA LYS A 122 -7.69 2.18 3.64
C LYS A 122 -7.52 2.45 2.13
N LEU A 123 -8.04 1.56 1.31
CA LEU A 123 -8.16 1.81 -0.13
C LEU A 123 -8.95 3.10 -0.42
N ALA A 124 -9.96 3.40 0.41
CA ALA A 124 -10.75 4.63 0.31
C ALA A 124 -9.90 5.90 0.48
N ASP A 125 -8.86 5.88 1.32
CA ASP A 125 -7.99 7.04 1.55
C ASP A 125 -7.16 7.34 0.28
N LEU A 126 -6.72 6.31 -0.44
CA LEU A 126 -6.07 6.49 -1.75
C LEU A 126 -7.04 7.06 -2.79
N PHE A 127 -8.27 6.57 -2.84
CA PHE A 127 -9.27 7.09 -3.78
C PHE A 127 -9.62 8.55 -3.46
N GLN A 128 -9.68 8.92 -2.18
CA GLN A 128 -9.83 10.32 -1.78
C GLN A 128 -8.65 11.16 -2.29
N LEU A 129 -7.41 10.71 -2.06
CA LEU A 129 -6.21 11.40 -2.54
C LEU A 129 -6.21 11.60 -4.07
N VAL A 130 -6.63 10.57 -4.82
CA VAL A 130 -6.70 10.66 -6.30
C VAL A 130 -7.78 11.62 -6.76
N ASN A 131 -8.90 11.71 -6.05
CA ASN A 131 -9.99 12.63 -6.38
C ASN A 131 -9.69 14.10 -6.02
N GLU A 132 -8.64 14.35 -5.24
CA GLU A 132 -8.24 15.70 -4.85
C GLU A 132 -7.43 16.41 -5.95
N GLY A 133 -7.85 17.61 -6.33
CA GLY A 133 -7.11 18.56 -7.16
C GLY A 133 -6.65 18.02 -8.51
N LYS A 134 -5.32 17.99 -8.71
CA LYS A 134 -4.63 17.66 -9.98
C LYS A 134 -4.30 16.17 -10.15
N ASN A 135 -4.78 15.30 -9.28
CA ASN A 135 -4.46 13.86 -9.33
C ASN A 135 -5.49 13.03 -10.12
N LYS A 136 -6.49 13.67 -10.74
CA LYS A 136 -7.61 12.99 -11.43
C LYS A 136 -7.23 12.10 -12.62
N ASP A 137 -6.06 12.33 -13.21
CA ASP A 137 -5.57 11.58 -14.39
C ASP A 137 -4.57 10.48 -14.01
N VAL A 138 -4.61 10.00 -12.76
CA VAL A 138 -3.73 8.93 -12.29
C VAL A 138 -4.26 7.57 -12.74
N PHE A 139 -3.35 6.72 -13.22
CA PHE A 139 -3.63 5.32 -13.50
C PHE A 139 -3.35 4.48 -12.27
N LEU A 140 -4.34 3.70 -11.87
CA LEU A 140 -4.29 2.82 -10.72
C LEU A 140 -4.15 1.36 -11.18
N ASN A 141 -3.04 0.71 -10.82
CA ASN A 141 -2.82 -0.71 -11.01
C ASN A 141 -2.93 -1.41 -9.65
N LEU A 142 -4.10 -1.94 -9.36
CA LEU A 142 -4.40 -2.60 -8.10
C LEU A 142 -4.04 -4.09 -8.18
N GLU A 143 -3.22 -4.58 -7.26
CA GLU A 143 -2.99 -6.01 -7.03
C GLU A 143 -3.82 -6.48 -5.84
N ILE A 144 -4.77 -7.37 -6.09
CA ILE A 144 -5.55 -8.01 -5.03
C ILE A 144 -4.74 -9.18 -4.48
N LYS A 145 -4.35 -9.09 -3.21
CA LYS A 145 -3.67 -10.18 -2.52
C LYS A 145 -4.71 -11.17 -2.02
N SER A 146 -4.73 -12.36 -2.61
CA SER A 146 -5.60 -13.46 -2.17
C SER A 146 -4.78 -14.69 -1.80
N THR A 147 -5.33 -15.51 -0.91
CA THR A 147 -4.81 -16.84 -0.58
C THR A 147 -5.95 -17.84 -0.74
N PRO A 148 -5.67 -19.14 -0.92
CA PRO A 148 -6.73 -20.16 -1.02
C PRO A 148 -7.71 -20.16 0.16
N ILE A 149 -7.31 -19.62 1.31
CA ILE A 149 -8.15 -19.52 2.51
C ILE A 149 -9.05 -18.25 2.46
N GLN A 150 -8.65 -17.23 1.71
CA GLN A 150 -9.30 -15.91 1.67
C GLN A 150 -10.02 -15.64 0.34
N ASP A 151 -9.88 -16.53 -0.64
CA ASP A 151 -10.33 -16.29 -2.02
C ASP A 151 -11.80 -15.89 -2.10
N ASN A 152 -12.68 -16.50 -1.33
CA ASN A 152 -14.10 -16.18 -1.36
C ASN A 152 -14.38 -14.75 -0.88
N VAL A 153 -13.78 -14.32 0.24
CA VAL A 153 -13.99 -12.97 0.79
C VAL A 153 -13.39 -11.90 -0.13
N THR A 154 -12.19 -12.12 -0.62
CA THR A 154 -11.50 -11.16 -1.48
C THR A 154 -12.16 -11.03 -2.85
N LEU A 155 -12.60 -12.15 -3.44
CA LEU A 155 -13.30 -12.15 -4.73
C LEU A 155 -14.66 -11.47 -4.62
N ASP A 156 -15.45 -11.76 -3.59
CA ASP A 156 -16.75 -11.12 -3.38
C ASP A 156 -16.63 -9.60 -3.25
N LEU A 157 -15.63 -9.13 -2.50
CA LEU A 157 -15.36 -7.69 -2.35
C LEU A 157 -14.84 -7.06 -3.64
N SER A 158 -14.04 -7.77 -4.44
CA SER A 158 -13.57 -7.26 -5.74
C SER A 158 -14.71 -7.09 -6.75
N LEU A 159 -15.71 -7.95 -6.71
CA LEU A 159 -16.89 -7.89 -7.59
C LEU A 159 -17.85 -6.73 -7.24
N ILE A 160 -17.86 -6.30 -5.97
CA ILE A 160 -18.70 -5.17 -5.53
C ILE A 160 -18.15 -3.83 -6.05
N HIS A 161 -16.86 -3.73 -6.37
CA HIS A 161 -16.19 -2.49 -6.78
C HIS A 161 -15.97 -2.35 -8.29
N ILE A 162 -16.37 -3.34 -9.07
CA ILE A 162 -16.37 -3.29 -10.53
C ILE A 162 -17.68 -2.67 -11.06
#